data_f2de1578b48225f7f7ab2f09c6bea630
#
_entry.id   f2de1578b48225f7f7ab2f09c6bea630
#
_cell.length_a   1.000
_cell.length_b   1.000
_cell.length_c   1.000
_cell.angle_alpha   90.00
_cell.angle_beta   90.00
_cell.angle_gamma   90.00
#
_symmetry.space_group_name_H-M   'P 1'
#
loop_
_entity.id
_entity.type
_entity.pdbx_description
1 polymer ?
#
loop_
_entity_poly.entity_id
_entity_poly.type
_entity_poly.pdbx_seq_one_letter_code
_entity_poly.pdbx_strand_id
1 'polypeptide(L)'
;MTNALPRPFIPVTQLLTAVMRIAAEHHRAGRTAAAKTMYQEVLALDPSHADALFLMGVLERQAGRLEEARRLQSEAVRWAADRAPMEAELRFVEQLLLRRNRKPARGWRETGTYYTDCSALMTTARA
;
A
#
# COMPACT_ATOMS: atom_id res chain seq x y z
N MET A 1 -27.09 3.49 -44.63
CA MET A 1 -26.07 2.50 -44.48
C MET A 1 -24.95 3.06 -43.63
N THR A 2 -24.81 2.51 -42.52
CA THR A 2 -23.79 2.94 -41.59
C THR A 2 -22.48 2.24 -41.94
N ASN A 3 -21.60 2.97 -42.54
CA ASN A 3 -20.22 2.53 -42.73
C ASN A 3 -19.42 2.74 -41.44
N ALA A 4 -20.02 2.42 -40.33
CA ALA A 4 -19.29 2.46 -39.09
C ALA A 4 -18.18 1.39 -39.12
N LEU A 5 -16.94 1.83 -39.11
CA LEU A 5 -15.81 0.93 -38.91
C LEU A 5 -16.05 0.16 -37.61
N PRO A 6 -15.81 -1.15 -37.60
CA PRO A 6 -15.94 -1.91 -36.37
C PRO A 6 -15.03 -1.28 -35.31
N ARG A 7 -15.61 -0.93 -34.18
CA ARG A 7 -14.81 -0.41 -33.07
C ARG A 7 -13.84 -1.51 -32.64
N PRO A 8 -12.56 -1.18 -32.47
CA PRO A 8 -11.64 -2.18 -32.00
C PRO A 8 -12.12 -2.69 -30.63
N PHE A 9 -12.22 -3.99 -30.54
CA PHE A 9 -12.55 -4.65 -29.28
C PHE A 9 -11.32 -4.57 -28.37
N ILE A 10 -11.44 -3.83 -27.29
CA ILE A 10 -10.38 -3.77 -26.28
C ILE A 10 -10.78 -4.72 -25.17
N PRO A 11 -10.03 -5.82 -24.96
CA PRO A 11 -10.31 -6.71 -23.84
C PRO A 11 -10.22 -5.97 -22.51
N VAL A 12 -11.09 -6.31 -21.58
CA VAL A 12 -11.10 -5.70 -20.24
C VAL A 12 -9.73 -5.82 -19.59
N THR A 13 -9.03 -6.91 -19.80
CA THR A 13 -7.67 -7.11 -19.29
C THR A 13 -6.67 -6.05 -19.76
N GLN A 14 -6.75 -5.67 -21.05
CA GLN A 14 -5.88 -4.62 -21.58
C GLN A 14 -6.25 -3.26 -21.00
N LEU A 15 -7.53 -3.01 -20.83
CA LEU A 15 -8.00 -1.77 -20.22
C LEU A 15 -7.50 -1.67 -18.77
N LEU A 16 -7.65 -2.74 -18.00
CA LEU A 16 -7.17 -2.77 -16.62
C LEU A 16 -5.66 -2.57 -16.54
N THR A 17 -4.90 -3.18 -17.46
CA THR A 17 -3.45 -3.00 -17.52
C THR A 17 -3.08 -1.54 -17.80
N ALA A 18 -3.78 -0.88 -18.72
CA ALA A 18 -3.55 0.53 -19.04
C ALA A 18 -3.86 1.42 -17.83
N VAL A 19 -4.97 1.19 -17.16
CA VAL A 19 -5.35 1.94 -15.95
C VAL A 19 -4.32 1.73 -14.85
N MET A 20 -3.87 0.50 -14.65
CA MET A 20 -2.84 0.18 -13.66
C MET A 20 -1.53 0.91 -13.93
N ARG A 21 -1.13 1.01 -15.19
CA ARG A 21 0.08 1.74 -15.57
C ARG A 21 -0.04 3.22 -15.21
N ILE A 22 -1.16 3.85 -15.56
CA ILE A 22 -1.42 5.25 -15.25
C ILE A 22 -1.49 5.47 -13.73
N ALA A 23 -2.15 4.57 -13.02
CA ALA A 23 -2.22 4.62 -11.57
C ALA A 23 -0.84 4.54 -10.92
N ALA A 24 0.02 3.67 -11.43
CA ALA A 24 1.39 3.53 -10.94
C ALA A 24 2.23 4.80 -11.22
N GLU A 25 1.99 5.47 -12.32
CA GLU A 25 2.64 6.75 -12.62
C GLU A 25 2.21 7.84 -11.63
N HIS A 26 0.92 7.92 -11.31
CA HIS A 26 0.42 8.83 -10.27
C HIS A 26 1.04 8.50 -8.92
N HIS A 27 1.14 7.22 -8.59
CA HIS A 27 1.74 6.77 -7.34
C HIS A 27 3.20 7.23 -7.23
N ARG A 28 4.00 7.01 -8.28
CA ARG A 28 5.41 7.44 -8.32
C ARG A 28 5.57 8.95 -8.26
N ALA A 29 4.62 9.68 -8.81
CA ALA A 29 4.64 11.14 -8.80
C ALA A 29 4.13 11.73 -7.46
N GLY A 30 3.74 10.90 -6.51
CA GLY A 30 3.21 11.35 -5.23
C GLY A 30 1.73 11.74 -5.25
N ARG A 31 1.05 11.57 -6.37
CA ARG A 31 -0.39 11.82 -6.48
C ARG A 31 -1.17 10.62 -5.96
N THR A 32 -1.08 10.39 -4.66
CA THR A 32 -1.59 9.18 -4.02
C THR A 32 -3.11 9.07 -4.07
N ALA A 33 -3.84 10.18 -3.94
CA ALA A 33 -5.30 10.17 -4.02
C ALA A 33 -5.79 9.75 -5.40
N ALA A 34 -5.16 10.25 -6.46
CA ALA A 34 -5.49 9.86 -7.83
C ALA A 34 -5.18 8.38 -8.07
N ALA A 35 -4.01 7.94 -7.64
CA ALA A 35 -3.61 6.54 -7.75
C ALA A 35 -4.59 5.63 -7.01
N LYS A 36 -4.95 5.98 -5.78
CA LYS A 36 -5.90 5.21 -4.97
C LYS A 36 -7.25 5.06 -5.67
N THR A 37 -7.79 6.15 -6.20
CA THR A 37 -9.06 6.13 -6.95
C THR A 37 -8.98 5.17 -8.12
N MET A 38 -7.90 5.21 -8.88
CA MET A 38 -7.73 4.33 -10.05
C MET A 38 -7.59 2.87 -9.65
N TYR A 39 -6.85 2.55 -8.59
CA TYR A 39 -6.78 1.19 -8.07
C TYR A 39 -8.14 0.69 -7.60
N GLN A 40 -8.92 1.54 -6.95
CA GLN A 40 -10.28 1.20 -6.53
C GLN A 40 -11.19 0.90 -7.72
N GLU A 41 -11.06 1.66 -8.80
CA GLU A 41 -11.83 1.40 -10.03
C GLU A 41 -11.45 0.05 -10.65
N VAL A 42 -10.17 -0.28 -10.67
CA VAL A 42 -9.70 -1.60 -11.12
C VAL A 42 -10.30 -2.70 -10.26
N LEU A 43 -10.26 -2.55 -8.95
CA LEU A 43 -10.80 -3.53 -8.01
C LEU A 43 -12.32 -3.65 -8.06
N ALA A 44 -13.03 -2.60 -8.48
CA ALA A 44 -14.46 -2.66 -8.70
C ALA A 44 -14.82 -3.57 -9.89
N LEU A 45 -13.94 -3.59 -10.89
CA LEU A 45 -14.12 -4.45 -12.07
C LEU A 45 -13.54 -5.85 -11.88
N ASP A 46 -12.46 -5.96 -11.15
CA ASP A 46 -11.79 -7.22 -10.85
C ASP A 46 -11.32 -7.24 -9.39
N PRO A 47 -12.16 -7.70 -8.45
CA PRO A 47 -11.81 -7.70 -7.02
C PRO A 47 -10.61 -8.57 -6.66
N SER A 48 -10.24 -9.50 -7.53
CA SER A 48 -9.09 -10.38 -7.32
C SER A 48 -7.82 -9.94 -8.05
N HIS A 49 -7.79 -8.71 -8.55
CA HIS A 49 -6.62 -8.19 -9.27
C HIS A 49 -5.46 -8.00 -8.30
N ALA A 50 -4.52 -8.94 -8.31
CA ALA A 50 -3.43 -9.00 -7.33
C ALA A 50 -2.55 -7.75 -7.33
N ASP A 51 -2.19 -7.24 -8.50
CA ASP A 51 -1.33 -6.06 -8.60
C ASP A 51 -2.01 -4.81 -8.04
N ALA A 52 -3.32 -4.65 -8.29
CA ALA A 52 -4.07 -3.53 -7.74
C ALA A 52 -4.16 -3.61 -6.21
N LEU A 53 -4.43 -4.80 -5.69
CA LEU A 53 -4.45 -5.04 -4.24
C LEU A 53 -3.06 -4.76 -3.63
N PHE A 54 -2.02 -5.22 -4.29
CA PHE A 54 -0.65 -5.01 -3.84
C PHE A 54 -0.30 -3.52 -3.76
N LEU A 55 -0.49 -2.80 -4.85
CA LEU A 55 -0.12 -1.38 -4.93
C LEU A 55 -0.99 -0.51 -4.02
N MET A 56 -2.26 -0.86 -3.89
CA MET A 56 -3.14 -0.19 -2.93
C MET A 56 -2.69 -0.44 -1.49
N GLY A 57 -2.24 -1.66 -1.19
CA GLY A 57 -1.63 -1.97 0.10
C GLY A 57 -0.38 -1.16 0.39
N VAL A 58 0.46 -0.96 -0.62
CA VAL A 58 1.65 -0.10 -0.50
C VAL A 58 1.24 1.34 -0.19
N LEU A 59 0.22 1.87 -0.85
CA LEU A 59 -0.31 3.20 -0.54
C LEU A 59 -0.79 3.32 0.90
N GLU A 60 -1.54 2.33 1.37
CA GLU A 60 -2.04 2.34 2.75
C GLU A 60 -0.90 2.27 3.76
N ARG A 61 0.13 1.46 3.48
CA ARG A 61 1.34 1.41 4.33
C ARG A 61 2.03 2.77 4.38
N GLN A 62 2.22 3.40 3.25
CA GLN A 62 2.85 4.72 3.17
C GLN A 62 2.05 5.79 3.92
N ALA A 63 0.74 5.63 3.97
CA ALA A 63 -0.15 6.52 4.72
C ALA A 63 -0.24 6.16 6.22
N GLY A 64 0.44 5.10 6.66
CA GLY A 64 0.43 4.66 8.05
C GLY A 64 -0.75 3.78 8.45
N ARG A 65 -1.62 3.44 7.53
CA ARG A 65 -2.77 2.55 7.78
C ARG A 65 -2.34 1.09 7.64
N LEU A 66 -1.60 0.61 8.63
CA LEU A 66 -0.91 -0.67 8.56
C LEU A 66 -1.85 -1.89 8.58
N GLU A 67 -2.96 -1.83 9.32
CA GLU A 67 -3.94 -2.92 9.33
C GLU A 67 -4.59 -3.10 7.98
N GLU A 68 -4.97 -2.00 7.36
CA GLU A 68 -5.55 -2.04 6.02
C GLU A 68 -4.52 -2.49 4.99
N ALA A 69 -3.28 -2.03 5.12
CA ALA A 69 -2.18 -2.48 4.28
C ALA A 69 -1.99 -4.00 4.39
N ARG A 70 -2.00 -4.53 5.61
CA ARG A 70 -1.87 -5.98 5.85
C ARG A 70 -3.02 -6.75 5.19
N ARG A 71 -4.24 -6.26 5.33
CA ARG A 71 -5.41 -6.88 4.73
C ARG A 71 -5.28 -6.96 3.20
N LEU A 72 -4.94 -5.85 2.58
CA LEU A 72 -4.76 -5.76 1.13
C LEU A 72 -3.61 -6.62 0.63
N GLN A 73 -2.49 -6.63 1.35
CA GLN A 73 -1.33 -7.44 1.00
C GLN A 73 -1.63 -8.94 1.13
N SER A 74 -2.37 -9.34 2.16
CA SER A 74 -2.80 -10.74 2.31
C SER A 74 -3.69 -11.19 1.16
N GLU A 75 -4.61 -10.33 0.73
CA GLU A 75 -5.44 -10.60 -0.44
C GLU A 75 -4.60 -10.69 -1.72
N ALA A 76 -3.64 -9.80 -1.89
CA ALA A 76 -2.76 -9.79 -3.04
C ALA A 76 -1.97 -11.10 -3.15
N VAL A 77 -1.41 -11.58 -2.04
CA VAL A 77 -0.69 -12.86 -2.00
C VAL A 77 -1.61 -14.02 -2.41
N ARG A 78 -2.85 -13.97 -1.97
CA ARG A 78 -3.82 -15.03 -2.28
C ARG A 78 -4.06 -15.18 -3.77
N TRP A 79 -4.11 -14.09 -4.52
CA TRP A 79 -4.44 -14.08 -5.93
C TRP A 79 -3.25 -13.92 -6.87
N ALA A 80 -2.06 -13.74 -6.31
CA ALA A 80 -0.87 -13.49 -7.11
C ALA A 80 -0.38 -14.74 -7.85
N ALA A 81 0.03 -14.54 -9.09
CA ALA A 81 0.75 -15.56 -9.85
C ALA A 81 2.19 -15.70 -9.34
N ASP A 82 2.85 -14.57 -9.10
CA ASP A 82 4.16 -14.51 -8.45
C ASP A 82 4.01 -13.91 -7.05
N ARG A 83 4.11 -14.76 -6.04
CA ARG A 83 3.87 -14.38 -4.66
C ARG A 83 5.06 -13.74 -3.97
N ALA A 84 6.26 -14.03 -4.45
CA ALA A 84 7.48 -13.67 -3.73
C ALA A 84 7.59 -12.19 -3.37
N PRO A 85 7.41 -11.22 -4.32
CA PRO A 85 7.48 -9.80 -3.96
C PRO A 85 6.34 -9.37 -3.04
N MET A 86 5.16 -9.95 -3.20
CA MET A 86 3.99 -9.61 -2.40
C MET A 86 4.10 -10.14 -0.98
N GLU A 87 4.65 -11.35 -0.82
CA GLU A 87 4.94 -11.92 0.50
C GLU A 87 6.01 -11.12 1.25
N ALA A 88 7.01 -10.61 0.54
CA ALA A 88 8.04 -9.78 1.13
C ALA A 88 7.45 -8.48 1.69
N GLU A 89 6.57 -7.83 0.94
CA GLU A 89 5.87 -6.62 1.39
C GLU A 89 4.95 -6.92 2.57
N LEU A 90 4.21 -8.02 2.52
CA LEU A 90 3.34 -8.44 3.62
C LEU A 90 4.14 -8.64 4.91
N ARG A 91 5.27 -9.34 4.84
CA ARG A 91 6.15 -9.53 6.00
C ARG A 91 6.65 -8.20 6.53
N PHE A 92 6.98 -7.27 5.65
CA PHE A 92 7.42 -5.93 6.06
C PHE A 92 6.33 -5.19 6.82
N VAL A 93 5.10 -5.21 6.32
CA VAL A 93 3.94 -4.61 7.00
C VAL A 93 3.70 -5.25 8.35
N GLU A 94 3.77 -6.57 8.42
CA GLU A 94 3.60 -7.31 9.68
C GLU A 94 4.66 -6.93 10.71
N GLN A 95 5.91 -6.75 10.28
CA GLN A 95 6.97 -6.29 11.16
C GLN A 95 6.72 -4.87 11.67
N LEU A 96 6.22 -3.99 10.83
CA LEU A 96 5.86 -2.63 11.24
C LEU A 96 4.73 -2.65 12.28
N LEU A 97 3.74 -3.51 12.09
CA LEU A 97 2.66 -3.69 13.05
C LEU A 97 3.17 -4.20 14.40
N LEU A 98 4.08 -5.17 14.37
CA LEU A 98 4.68 -5.70 15.60
C LEU A 98 5.47 -4.62 16.34
N ARG A 99 6.23 -3.80 15.62
CA ARG A 99 6.97 -2.69 16.22
C ARG A 99 6.03 -1.66 16.83
N ARG A 100 4.96 -1.31 16.14
CA ARG A 100 3.99 -0.36 16.64
C ARG A 100 3.30 -0.84 17.91
N ASN A 101 2.99 -2.14 17.95
CA ASN A 101 2.27 -2.74 19.06
C ASN A 101 3.18 -3.16 20.22
N ARG A 102 4.50 -3.05 20.04
CA ARG A 102 5.43 -3.39 21.10
C ARG A 102 5.28 -2.43 22.27
N LYS A 103 5.04 -2.97 23.44
CA LYS A 103 4.98 -2.15 24.64
C LYS A 103 6.37 -1.59 24.94
N PRO A 104 6.45 -0.31 25.31
CA PRO A 104 7.74 0.26 25.71
C PRO A 104 8.30 -0.46 26.93
N ALA A 105 9.60 -0.48 27.06
CA ALA A 105 10.25 -1.04 28.22
C ALA A 105 9.76 -0.37 29.50
N ARG A 106 9.68 -1.14 30.57
CA ARG A 106 9.09 -0.68 31.82
C ARG A 106 9.67 0.63 32.34
N GLY A 107 10.96 0.80 32.27
CA GLY A 107 11.63 2.02 32.73
C GLY A 107 11.29 3.28 31.95
N TRP A 108 10.80 3.15 30.79
CA TRP A 108 10.47 4.28 29.94
C TRP A 108 9.17 4.96 30.33
N ARG A 109 8.29 4.21 30.91
CA ARG A 109 7.05 4.80 31.42
C ARG A 109 7.26 5.65 32.62
N GLU A 110 8.20 5.28 33.43
CA GLU A 110 8.44 5.96 34.70
C GLU A 110 9.13 7.30 34.51
N THR A 111 9.90 7.43 33.43
CA THR A 111 10.59 8.69 33.18
C THR A 111 9.72 9.77 32.56
N GLY A 112 8.52 9.38 32.06
CA GLY A 112 7.58 10.35 31.50
C GLY A 112 8.12 11.23 30.38
N THR A 113 9.39 11.45 30.37
CA THR A 113 10.08 12.28 29.40
C THR A 113 10.52 11.50 28.20
N TYR A 114 10.44 10.21 28.26
CA TYR A 114 10.99 9.40 27.21
C TYR A 114 10.37 9.63 25.87
N TYR A 115 9.12 9.95 25.91
CA TYR A 115 8.45 10.17 24.71
C TYR A 115 8.54 11.50 24.19
N THR A 116 8.97 12.36 24.97
CA THR A 116 8.99 13.67 24.49
C THR A 116 9.87 13.78 23.35
N ASP A 117 10.62 12.78 23.12
CA ASP A 117 11.10 12.69 21.86
C ASP A 117 12.49 12.24 21.73
N CYS A 118 12.78 11.89 20.57
CA CYS A 118 14.13 11.72 20.12
C CYS A 118 14.92 13.01 20.25
N SER A 119 14.27 14.16 20.16
CA SER A 119 14.98 15.42 20.31
C SER A 119 15.42 15.64 21.73
N ALA A 120 14.60 15.32 22.71
CA ALA A 120 14.99 15.42 24.11
C ALA A 120 16.12 14.46 24.43
N LEU A 121 16.09 13.28 23.87
CA LEU A 121 17.18 12.34 24.02
C LEU A 121 18.47 12.84 23.42
N MET A 122 18.40 13.42 22.25
CA MET A 122 19.55 14.02 21.60
C MET A 122 20.11 15.19 22.42
N THR A 123 19.24 15.99 22.97
CA THR A 123 19.65 17.11 23.83
C THR A 123 20.34 16.62 25.10
N THR A 124 19.78 15.58 25.71
CA THR A 124 20.37 14.98 26.89
C THR A 124 21.71 14.34 26.57
N ALA A 125 21.84 13.70 25.45
CA ALA A 125 23.09 13.09 25.04
C ALA A 125 24.20 14.11 24.78
N ARG A 126 23.85 15.35 24.49
CA ARG A 126 24.82 16.41 24.30
C ARG A 126 25.27 17.05 25.59
N ALA A 127 24.45 16.93 26.57
CA ALA A 127 24.84 17.46 27.88
C ALA A 127 25.73 16.47 28.60
#